data_6b55dd8c6576583e32a5d0196e81461b
#
_entry.id   6b55dd8c6576583e32a5d0196e81461b
#
_cell.length_a   1.000
_cell.length_b   1.000
_cell.length_c   1.000
_cell.angle_alpha   90.00
_cell.angle_beta   90.00
_cell.angle_gamma   90.00
#
_symmetry.space_group_name_H-M   'P 1'
#
loop_
_entity.id
_entity.type
_entity.pdbx_description
1 polymer ?
#
loop_
_entity_poly.entity_id
_entity_poly.type
_entity_poly.pdbx_seq_one_letter_code
_entity_poly.pdbx_strand_id
1 'polypeptide(L)' 'MPPLGPVKRNDLIYYLRRLDFEGPYSGGSHQFMMKGNTTIRIPNPHRGDIGKDFLIRILRQAGVNKKDWEKL' A
#
# COMPACT_ATOMS: atom_id res chain seq x y z
N MET A 1 -0.99 13.89 5.82
CA MET A 1 0.35 13.31 6.00
C MET A 1 0.26 12.02 6.81
N PRO A 2 0.29 10.87 6.17
CA PRO A 2 0.14 9.63 6.91
C PRO A 2 1.41 9.30 7.71
N PRO A 3 1.27 8.90 8.96
CA PRO A 3 2.42 8.44 9.73
C PRO A 3 2.85 7.06 9.26
N LEU A 4 4.10 6.71 9.50
CA LEU A 4 4.59 5.37 9.24
C LEU A 4 4.19 4.48 10.41
N GLY A 5 2.96 4.01 10.37
CA GLY A 5 2.38 3.19 11.43
C GLY A 5 1.20 2.39 10.88
N PRO A 6 0.38 1.82 11.74
CA PRO A 6 -0.79 1.07 11.27
C PRO A 6 -1.66 1.93 10.36
N VAL A 7 -2.16 1.32 9.29
CA VAL A 7 -2.96 2.03 8.28
C VAL A 7 -4.14 1.15 7.88
N LYS A 8 -5.28 1.78 7.63
CA LYS A 8 -6.45 1.06 7.13
C LYS A 8 -6.22 0.70 5.66
N ARG A 9 -6.78 -0.46 5.26
CA ARG A 9 -6.62 -0.93 3.89
C ARG A 9 -7.07 0.11 2.85
N ASN A 10 -8.23 0.72 3.07
CA ASN A 10 -8.74 1.71 2.13
C ASN A 10 -7.85 2.95 2.07
N ASP A 11 -7.27 3.33 3.19
CA ASP A 11 -6.36 4.48 3.22
C ASP A 11 -5.05 4.14 2.50
N LEU A 12 -4.55 2.92 2.67
CA LEU A 12 -3.36 2.48 1.94
C LEU A 12 -3.59 2.55 0.43
N ILE A 13 -4.73 2.05 -0.03
CA ILE A 13 -5.09 2.10 -1.45
C ILE A 13 -5.14 3.55 -1.93
N TYR A 14 -5.77 4.42 -1.15
CA TYR A 14 -5.87 5.84 -1.48
C TYR A 14 -4.49 6.48 -1.66
N TYR A 15 -3.59 6.25 -0.70
CA TYR A 15 -2.26 6.83 -0.75
C TYR A 15 -1.42 6.25 -1.90
N LEU A 16 -1.53 4.95 -2.17
CA LEU A 16 -0.82 4.34 -3.29
C LEU A 16 -1.30 4.92 -4.62
N ARG A 17 -2.60 5.21 -4.75
CA ARG A 17 -3.11 5.85 -5.95
C ARG A 17 -2.54 7.26 -6.11
N ARG A 18 -2.32 7.97 -5.02
CA ARG A 18 -1.65 9.28 -5.07
C ARG A 18 -0.19 9.18 -5.51
N LEU A 19 0.40 8.01 -5.34
CA LEU A 19 1.76 7.71 -5.81
C LEU A 19 1.76 7.12 -7.21
N ASP A 20 0.66 7.26 -7.94
CA ASP A 20 0.49 6.83 -9.33
C ASP A 20 0.38 5.30 -9.50
N PHE A 21 0.04 4.59 -8.45
CA PHE A 21 -0.30 3.18 -8.59
C PHE A 21 -1.73 3.03 -9.10
N GLU A 22 -1.94 2.06 -9.98
CA GLU A 22 -3.24 1.74 -10.55
C GLU A 22 -3.86 0.54 -9.82
N GLY A 23 -5.16 0.50 -9.76
CA GLY A 23 -5.90 -0.57 -9.13
C GLY A 23 -6.75 -0.07 -7.99
N PRO A 24 -7.16 -0.98 -7.09
CA PRO A 24 -6.73 -2.38 -7.02
C PRO A 24 -7.40 -3.28 -8.05
N TYR A 25 -6.66 -4.24 -8.54
CA TYR A 25 -7.16 -5.26 -9.46
C TYR A 25 -7.32 -6.59 -8.73
N SER A 26 -8.26 -7.41 -9.17
CA SER A 26 -8.45 -8.74 -8.61
C SER A 26 -7.60 -9.76 -9.36
N GLY A 27 -6.79 -10.51 -8.63
CA GLY A 27 -5.96 -11.54 -9.22
C GLY A 27 -6.03 -12.82 -8.39
N GLY A 28 -7.16 -13.52 -8.45
CA GLY A 28 -7.37 -14.69 -7.61
C GLY A 28 -7.86 -14.31 -6.23
N SER A 29 -7.23 -14.85 -5.18
CA SER A 29 -7.66 -14.62 -3.80
C SER A 29 -7.20 -13.28 -3.22
N HIS A 30 -6.33 -12.55 -3.92
CA HIS A 30 -5.78 -11.30 -3.43
C HIS A 30 -5.93 -10.21 -4.48
N GLN A 31 -6.05 -8.97 -4.00
CA GLN A 31 -6.00 -7.82 -4.88
C GLN A 31 -4.57 -7.30 -4.97
N PHE A 32 -4.27 -6.59 -6.06
CA PHE A 32 -2.94 -6.03 -6.26
C PHE A 32 -3.04 -4.67 -6.93
N MET A 33 -1.99 -3.88 -6.78
CA MET A 33 -1.86 -2.58 -7.45
C MET A 33 -0.57 -2.57 -8.25
N MET A 34 -0.54 -1.78 -9.32
CA MET A 34 0.59 -1.77 -10.25
C MET A 34 1.02 -0.34 -10.57
N LYS A 35 2.33 -0.21 -10.77
CA LYS A 35 2.92 1.03 -11.31
C LYS A 35 4.10 0.62 -12.19
N GLY A 36 3.96 0.78 -13.51
CA GLY A 36 4.98 0.31 -14.44
C GLY A 36 5.19 -1.19 -14.29
N ASN A 37 6.41 -1.60 -14.01
CA ASN A 37 6.76 -3.00 -13.81
C ASN A 37 6.64 -3.46 -12.37
N THR A 38 6.21 -2.58 -11.48
CA THR A 38 6.09 -2.87 -10.06
C THR A 38 4.68 -3.33 -9.74
N THR A 39 4.56 -4.49 -9.10
CA THR A 39 3.27 -5.03 -8.65
C THR A 39 3.30 -5.22 -7.15
N ILE A 40 2.28 -4.73 -6.47
CA ILE A 40 2.18 -4.84 -5.02
C ILE A 40 0.89 -5.57 -4.67
N ARG A 41 1.01 -6.62 -3.85
CA ARG A 41 -0.16 -7.29 -3.32
C ARG A 41 -0.72 -6.47 -2.17
N ILE A 42 -2.03 -6.23 -2.19
CA ILE A 42 -2.71 -5.49 -1.13
C ILE A 42 -3.25 -6.47 -0.11
N PRO A 43 -2.80 -6.40 1.14
CA PRO A 43 -3.31 -7.31 2.16
C PRO A 43 -4.76 -7.02 2.48
N ASN A 44 -5.48 -8.04 2.93
CA ASN A 44 -6.87 -7.91 3.32
C ASN A 44 -7.00 -8.45 4.74
N PRO A 45 -6.66 -7.64 5.75
CA PRO A 45 -6.73 -8.09 7.14
C PRO A 45 -8.18 -8.35 7.53
N HIS A 46 -8.40 -9.44 8.24
CA HIS A 46 -9.74 -9.80 8.69
C HIS A 46 -10.23 -8.86 9.79
N ARG A 47 -9.32 -8.29 10.55
CA ARG A 47 -9.62 -7.37 11.64
C ARG A 47 -8.57 -6.28 11.70
N GLY A 48 -9.03 -5.06 11.97
CA GLY A 48 -8.14 -3.96 12.26
C GLY A 48 -7.38 -3.47 11.05
N ASP A 49 -6.25 -2.89 11.32
CA ASP A 49 -5.44 -2.19 10.35
C ASP A 49 -4.29 -3.05 9.85
N ILE A 50 -3.69 -2.61 8.74
CA ILE A 50 -2.44 -3.16 8.26
C ILE A 50 -1.35 -2.67 9.20
N GLY A 51 -0.60 -3.59 9.82
CA GLY A 51 0.40 -3.25 10.79
C GLY A 51 1.59 -2.51 10.20
N LYS A 52 2.32 -1.80 11.08
CA LYS A 52 3.46 -0.99 10.66
C LYS A 52 4.51 -1.80 9.90
N ASP A 53 4.87 -2.99 10.41
CA ASP A 53 5.91 -3.81 9.78
C ASP A 53 5.49 -4.26 8.39
N PHE A 54 4.23 -4.60 8.23
CA PHE A 54 3.69 -5.00 6.94
C PHE A 54 3.68 -3.80 5.98
N LEU A 55 3.28 -2.63 6.47
CA LEU A 55 3.31 -1.40 5.68
C LEU A 55 4.71 -1.09 5.18
N ILE A 56 5.72 -1.17 6.06
CA ILE A 56 7.10 -0.94 5.68
C ILE A 56 7.52 -1.88 4.55
N ARG A 57 7.13 -3.15 4.66
CA ARG A 57 7.45 -4.15 3.63
C ARG A 57 6.80 -3.79 2.30
N ILE A 58 5.54 -3.36 2.34
CA ILE A 58 4.80 -2.94 1.14
C ILE A 58 5.48 -1.74 0.49
N LEU A 59 5.81 -0.73 1.27
CA LEU A 59 6.45 0.47 0.76
C LEU A 59 7.82 0.17 0.15
N ARG A 60 8.55 -0.77 0.76
CA ARG A 60 9.85 -1.19 0.22
C ARG A 60 9.68 -1.84 -1.15
N GLN A 61 8.70 -2.71 -1.31
CA GLN A 61 8.39 -3.31 -2.60
C GLN A 61 7.95 -2.28 -3.63
N ALA A 62 7.27 -1.24 -3.16
CA ALA A 62 6.77 -0.18 -4.03
C ALA A 62 7.86 0.82 -4.44
N GLY A 63 9.03 0.74 -3.82
CA GLY A 63 10.08 1.73 -4.06
C GLY A 63 9.77 3.07 -3.43
N VAL A 64 8.92 3.11 -2.42
CA VAL A 64 8.51 4.33 -1.73
C VAL A 64 9.28 4.45 -0.42
N ASN A 65 10.03 5.52 -0.25
CA ASN A 65 10.74 5.73 1.00
C ASN A 65 9.83 6.43 2.03
N LYS A 66 10.31 6.47 3.27
CA LYS A 66 9.55 7.05 4.36
C LYS A 66 9.16 8.50 4.10
N LYS A 67 10.10 9.29 3.54
CA LYS A 67 9.85 10.70 3.27
C LYS A 67 8.73 10.89 2.27
N ASP A 68 8.73 10.11 1.20
CA ASP A 68 7.69 10.20 0.18
C ASP A 68 6.33 9.81 0.75
N TRP A 69 6.31 8.79 1.58
CA TRP A 69 5.08 8.37 2.23
C TRP A 69 4.52 9.47 3.13
N GLU A 70 5.39 10.07 3.94
CA GLU A 70 4.96 11.08 4.91
C GLU A 70 4.54 12.41 4.28
N LYS A 71 4.90 12.62 3.01
CA LYS A 71 4.49 13.83 2.27
C LYS A 71 3.09 13.75 1.68
N LEU A 72 2.49 12.58 1.70
CA LEU A 72 1.16 12.40 1.08
C LEU A 72 0.04 13.09 1.85
#